data_5a8c937111952a029859e6dae28cfdf9
#
_entry.id   5a8c937111952a029859e6dae28cfdf9
#
_cell.length_a   1.000
_cell.length_b   1.000
_cell.length_c   1.000
_cell.angle_alpha   90.00
_cell.angle_beta   90.00
_cell.angle_gamma   90.00
#
_symmetry.space_group_name_H-M   'P 1'
#
loop_
_entity.id
_entity.type
_entity.pdbx_description
1 polymer ?
#
loop_
_entity_poly.entity_id
_entity_poly.type
_entity_poly.pdbx_seq_one_letter_code
_entity_poly.pdbx_strand_id
1 'polypeptide(L)'
;MKIPDNFLYYLSLHEDCNERLLARAGNLTPEELEVCIHPEIARIKRMVFAVLGEAHRMKAFVRLQPLGARVLYGFFKPRHKIEEHICDYFARRNAGIIVVLGNGSECWISLCLEGRIWRDHGSGMAITLEKLKTALHCSEDESSEDRSNVEGLWQVYYDSQYCPERKNLAAFKRHMPRRDQEAAGLRLVQNKENVTLDNFSSGE
;
A
#
# COMPACT_ATOMS: atom_id res chain seq x y z
N MET A 1 -3.83 17.66 9.78
CA MET A 1 -2.95 16.53 10.18
C MET A 1 -1.74 17.18 10.82
N LYS A 2 -1.41 16.79 12.05
CA LYS A 2 -0.26 17.34 12.79
C LYS A 2 1.05 16.77 12.25
N ILE A 3 2.13 17.57 12.26
CA ILE A 3 3.46 17.09 11.87
C ILE A 3 3.97 16.15 12.97
N PRO A 4 4.43 14.94 12.63
CA PRO A 4 4.96 14.00 13.61
C PRO A 4 6.36 14.41 14.08
N ASP A 5 6.73 14.05 15.30
CA ASP A 5 8.05 14.36 15.89
C ASP A 5 9.19 13.76 15.05
N ASN A 6 8.96 12.63 14.41
CA ASN A 6 9.93 11.99 13.51
C ASN A 6 9.79 12.43 12.04
N PHE A 7 9.39 13.67 11.79
CA PHE A 7 9.16 14.19 10.43
C PHE A 7 10.41 14.10 9.53
N LEU A 8 11.61 14.14 10.08
CA LEU A 8 12.86 13.98 9.33
C LEU A 8 12.95 12.60 8.68
N TYR A 9 12.47 11.55 9.36
CA TYR A 9 12.36 10.23 8.76
C TYR A 9 11.42 10.25 7.56
N TYR A 10 10.22 10.82 7.68
CA TYR A 10 9.29 10.91 6.55
C TYR A 10 9.81 11.81 5.43
N LEU A 11 10.52 12.88 5.75
CA LEU A 11 11.16 13.72 4.75
C LEU A 11 12.22 12.93 3.96
N SER A 12 13.02 12.10 4.62
CA SER A 12 14.05 11.28 3.96
C SER A 12 13.47 10.26 2.97
N LEU A 13 12.24 9.83 3.18
CA LEU A 13 11.53 8.92 2.27
C LEU A 13 10.98 9.61 1.02
N HIS A 14 10.95 10.95 0.97
CA HIS A 14 10.45 11.64 -0.22
C HIS A 14 11.40 11.46 -1.41
N GLU A 15 10.87 11.18 -2.62
CA GLU A 15 11.67 10.92 -3.82
C GLU A 15 12.66 12.06 -4.16
N ASP A 16 12.24 13.33 -3.97
CA ASP A 16 13.06 14.52 -4.22
C ASP A 16 13.88 14.97 -2.99
N CYS A 17 13.96 14.15 -1.93
CA CYS A 17 14.73 14.49 -0.76
C CYS A 17 16.24 14.31 -1.04
N ASN A 18 17.03 15.25 -0.56
CA ASN A 18 18.49 15.21 -0.62
C ASN A 18 19.11 15.60 0.73
N GLU A 19 20.40 15.32 0.87
CA GLU A 19 21.15 15.57 2.11
C GLU A 19 21.11 17.04 2.56
N ARG A 20 21.19 17.98 1.61
CA ARG A 20 21.13 19.41 1.92
C ARG A 20 19.79 19.81 2.54
N LEU A 21 18.70 19.23 2.02
CA LEU A 21 17.35 19.48 2.53
C LEU A 21 17.16 18.86 3.92
N LEU A 22 17.69 17.65 4.13
CA LEU A 22 17.67 16.96 5.43
C LEU A 22 18.47 17.72 6.48
N ALA A 23 19.71 18.15 6.16
CA ALA A 23 20.54 18.92 7.05
C ALA A 23 19.87 20.23 7.48
N ARG A 24 19.19 20.90 6.53
CA ARG A 24 18.45 22.12 6.83
C ARG A 24 17.20 21.86 7.69
N ALA A 25 16.47 20.79 7.38
CA ALA A 25 15.31 20.39 8.15
C ALA A 25 15.64 19.93 9.56
N GLY A 26 16.85 19.38 9.77
CA GLY A 26 17.33 18.93 11.08
C GLY A 26 17.45 20.04 12.15
N ASN A 27 17.49 21.30 11.71
CA ASN A 27 17.52 22.46 12.62
C ASN A 27 16.10 23.00 12.93
N LEU A 28 15.05 22.35 12.44
CA LEU A 28 13.65 22.78 12.63
C LEU A 28 12.93 21.88 13.61
N THR A 29 12.06 22.47 14.40
CA THR A 29 11.12 21.71 15.24
C THR A 29 9.80 21.45 14.48
N PRO A 30 9.00 20.45 14.89
CA PRO A 30 7.67 20.23 14.33
C PRO A 30 6.78 21.47 14.41
N GLU A 31 6.85 22.24 15.50
CA GLU A 31 6.09 23.46 15.73
C GLU A 31 6.48 24.56 14.72
N GLU A 32 7.77 24.75 14.48
CA GLU A 32 8.25 25.69 13.46
C GLU A 32 7.78 25.32 12.06
N LEU A 33 7.76 24.02 11.73
CA LEU A 33 7.18 23.52 10.47
C LEU A 33 5.69 23.79 10.37
N GLU A 34 4.93 23.77 11.47
CA GLU A 34 3.50 24.03 11.45
C GLU A 34 3.17 25.51 11.23
N VAL A 35 3.90 26.41 11.86
CA VAL A 35 3.57 27.84 11.94
C VAL A 35 4.27 28.68 10.88
N CYS A 36 5.46 28.25 10.41
CA CYS A 36 6.29 29.08 9.55
C CYS A 36 5.74 29.19 8.13
N ILE A 37 5.69 30.43 7.62
CA ILE A 37 5.19 30.79 6.28
C ILE A 37 6.32 30.78 5.23
N HIS A 38 7.58 30.65 5.66
CA HIS A 38 8.71 30.69 4.73
C HIS A 38 8.57 29.65 3.62
N PRO A 39 8.75 30.01 2.31
CA PRO A 39 8.46 29.13 1.18
C PRO A 39 9.18 27.78 1.24
N GLU A 40 10.40 27.77 1.73
CA GLU A 40 11.20 26.54 1.84
C GLU A 40 10.72 25.62 2.96
N ILE A 41 10.34 26.19 4.11
CA ILE A 41 9.74 25.43 5.22
C ILE A 41 8.37 24.87 4.79
N ALA A 42 7.58 25.66 4.08
CA ALA A 42 6.33 25.22 3.49
C ALA A 42 6.54 24.09 2.45
N ARG A 43 7.67 24.10 1.73
CA ARG A 43 8.06 22.96 0.86
C ARG A 43 8.35 21.71 1.65
N ILE A 44 9.17 21.78 2.70
CA ILE A 44 9.48 20.65 3.58
C ILE A 44 8.19 20.05 4.16
N LYS A 45 7.32 20.89 4.68
CA LYS A 45 6.00 20.49 5.19
C LYS A 45 5.18 19.72 4.14
N ARG A 46 5.09 20.22 2.91
CA ARG A 46 4.38 19.56 1.82
C ARG A 46 4.97 18.21 1.46
N MET A 47 6.31 18.08 1.47
CA MET A 47 7.01 16.82 1.20
C MET A 47 6.70 15.78 2.28
N VAL A 48 6.77 16.16 3.54
CA VAL A 48 6.38 15.27 4.67
C VAL A 48 4.94 14.80 4.53
N PHE A 49 4.01 15.70 4.24
CA PHE A 49 2.60 15.33 4.07
C PHE A 49 2.34 14.50 2.81
N ALA A 50 3.12 14.68 1.75
CA ALA A 50 3.01 13.84 0.56
C ALA A 50 3.34 12.37 0.88
N VAL A 51 4.45 12.16 1.61
CA VAL A 51 4.87 10.81 2.06
C VAL A 51 3.84 10.19 3.02
N LEU A 52 3.44 10.95 4.05
CA LEU A 52 2.43 10.47 5.02
C LEU A 52 1.10 10.13 4.34
N GLY A 53 0.66 10.97 3.40
CA GLY A 53 -0.56 10.76 2.63
C GLY A 53 -0.48 9.52 1.74
N GLU A 54 0.65 9.30 1.06
CA GLU A 54 0.85 8.10 0.25
C GLU A 54 0.92 6.85 1.15
N ALA A 55 1.68 6.89 2.24
CA ALA A 55 1.75 5.78 3.20
C ALA A 55 0.36 5.41 3.76
N HIS A 56 -0.45 6.42 4.11
CA HIS A 56 -1.83 6.19 4.57
C HIS A 56 -2.68 5.47 3.50
N ARG A 57 -2.62 5.93 2.24
CA ARG A 57 -3.37 5.32 1.14
C ARG A 57 -2.88 3.91 0.83
N MET A 58 -1.57 3.68 0.83
CA MET A 58 -1.02 2.34 0.58
C MET A 58 -1.45 1.34 1.66
N LYS A 59 -1.47 1.73 2.93
CA LYS A 59 -2.02 0.90 4.03
C LYS A 59 -3.50 0.54 3.82
N ALA A 60 -4.26 1.40 3.16
CA ALA A 60 -5.67 1.18 2.87
C ALA A 60 -5.92 0.38 1.57
N PHE A 61 -5.07 0.56 0.55
CA PHE A 61 -5.35 0.07 -0.80
C PHE A 61 -4.62 -1.22 -1.17
N VAL A 62 -3.42 -1.46 -0.63
CA VAL A 62 -2.69 -2.71 -0.88
C VAL A 62 -3.53 -3.89 -0.40
N ARG A 63 -3.68 -4.88 -1.28
CA ARG A 63 -4.39 -6.13 -1.01
C ARG A 63 -3.39 -7.25 -0.89
N LEU A 64 -3.36 -7.85 0.29
CA LEU A 64 -2.53 -9.01 0.55
C LEU A 64 -3.27 -10.28 0.14
N GLN A 65 -2.56 -11.18 -0.53
CA GLN A 65 -3.00 -12.50 -0.92
C GLN A 65 -2.18 -13.55 -0.20
N PRO A 66 -2.77 -14.65 0.25
CA PRO A 66 -2.02 -15.73 0.88
C PRO A 66 -1.22 -16.55 -0.14
N LEU A 67 -0.04 -17.00 0.26
CA LEU A 67 0.76 -18.01 -0.39
C LEU A 67 1.04 -19.10 0.65
N GLY A 68 0.16 -20.09 0.72
CA GLY A 68 0.13 -21.05 1.83
C GLY A 68 -0.16 -20.37 3.18
N ALA A 69 0.11 -21.10 4.27
CA ALA A 69 -0.26 -20.67 5.61
C ALA A 69 0.67 -19.59 6.23
N ARG A 70 1.85 -19.34 5.64
CA ARG A 70 2.92 -18.55 6.29
C ARG A 70 3.36 -17.32 5.53
N VAL A 71 2.83 -17.07 4.34
CA VAL A 71 3.24 -15.95 3.49
C VAL A 71 2.03 -15.17 3.01
N LEU A 72 2.11 -13.86 3.12
CA LEU A 72 1.19 -12.92 2.49
C LEU A 72 1.97 -12.08 1.47
N TYR A 73 1.42 -11.89 0.29
CA TYR A 73 2.07 -11.07 -0.73
C TYR A 73 1.09 -10.07 -1.36
N GLY A 74 1.61 -8.97 -1.86
CA GLY A 74 0.80 -7.95 -2.52
C GLY A 74 1.58 -7.12 -3.52
N PHE A 75 0.88 -6.66 -4.56
CA PHE A 75 1.48 -5.73 -5.51
C PHE A 75 1.64 -4.36 -4.87
N PHE A 76 2.82 -3.75 -5.07
CA PHE A 76 3.15 -2.47 -4.47
C PHE A 76 4.23 -1.74 -5.27
N LYS A 77 3.92 -0.54 -5.75
CA LYS A 77 4.85 0.33 -6.48
C LYS A 77 4.58 1.78 -6.11
N PRO A 78 5.05 2.25 -4.95
CA PRO A 78 4.84 3.62 -4.51
C PRO A 78 5.73 4.60 -5.28
N ARG A 79 5.44 5.88 -5.12
CA ARG A 79 6.24 6.98 -5.64
C ARG A 79 7.40 7.33 -4.72
N HIS A 80 7.12 7.38 -3.42
CA HIS A 80 8.09 7.69 -2.39
C HIS A 80 8.71 6.39 -1.85
N LYS A 81 9.88 6.49 -1.21
CA LYS A 81 10.66 5.36 -0.67
C LYS A 81 10.03 4.80 0.62
N ILE A 82 8.75 4.43 0.54
CA ILE A 82 7.97 3.96 1.69
C ILE A 82 7.82 2.44 1.74
N GLU A 83 8.55 1.72 0.91
CA GLU A 83 8.41 0.29 0.71
C GLU A 83 8.60 -0.50 2.00
N GLU A 84 9.74 -0.32 2.66
CA GLU A 84 10.01 -0.96 3.95
C GLU A 84 8.97 -0.58 5.00
N HIS A 85 8.64 0.72 5.07
CA HIS A 85 7.68 1.24 6.05
C HIS A 85 6.30 0.56 5.94
N ILE A 86 5.85 0.31 4.72
CA ILE A 86 4.55 -0.32 4.46
C ILE A 86 4.63 -1.83 4.66
N CYS A 87 5.72 -2.47 4.23
CA CYS A 87 5.95 -3.88 4.45
C CYS A 87 5.97 -4.21 5.95
N ASP A 88 6.72 -3.43 6.74
CA ASP A 88 6.76 -3.54 8.20
C ASP A 88 5.40 -3.34 8.86
N TYR A 89 4.62 -2.38 8.37
CA TYR A 89 3.27 -2.16 8.89
C TYR A 89 2.41 -3.41 8.75
N PHE A 90 2.43 -4.05 7.58
CA PHE A 90 1.66 -5.26 7.36
C PHE A 90 2.24 -6.46 8.13
N ALA A 91 3.57 -6.57 8.25
CA ALA A 91 4.20 -7.62 9.06
C ALA A 91 3.83 -7.52 10.55
N ARG A 92 3.76 -6.31 11.11
CA ARG A 92 3.29 -6.09 12.49
C ARG A 92 1.84 -6.46 12.70
N ARG A 93 0.99 -6.23 11.71
CA ARG A 93 -0.43 -6.63 11.77
C ARG A 93 -0.64 -8.13 11.65
N ASN A 94 0.29 -8.83 11.01
CA ASN A 94 0.25 -10.26 10.74
C ASN A 94 1.48 -10.92 11.38
N ALA A 95 1.64 -10.76 12.69
CA ALA A 95 2.79 -11.30 13.42
C ALA A 95 2.94 -12.81 13.18
N GLY A 96 4.16 -13.27 12.95
CA GLY A 96 4.47 -14.66 12.61
C GLY A 96 4.29 -15.01 11.12
N ILE A 97 3.79 -14.09 10.30
CA ILE A 97 3.59 -14.27 8.87
C ILE A 97 4.63 -13.46 8.09
N ILE A 98 5.23 -14.04 7.08
CA ILE A 98 6.11 -13.36 6.13
C ILE A 98 5.25 -12.51 5.20
N VAL A 99 5.54 -11.21 5.13
CA VAL A 99 4.88 -10.30 4.20
C VAL A 99 5.85 -9.95 3.09
N VAL A 100 5.40 -10.08 1.85
CA VAL A 100 6.16 -9.72 0.63
C VAL A 100 5.38 -8.67 -0.13
N LEU A 101 5.95 -7.48 -0.26
CA LEU A 101 5.39 -6.41 -1.08
C LEU A 101 6.35 -6.04 -2.20
N GLY A 102 5.86 -5.87 -3.41
CA GLY A 102 6.74 -5.50 -4.50
C GLY A 102 6.06 -5.43 -5.86
N ASN A 103 6.89 -5.39 -6.88
CA ASN A 103 6.50 -5.34 -8.27
C ASN A 103 7.32 -6.34 -9.10
N GLY A 104 7.34 -6.18 -10.41
CA GLY A 104 8.07 -7.11 -11.30
C GLY A 104 9.59 -7.08 -11.14
N SER A 105 10.18 -5.99 -10.63
CA SER A 105 11.62 -5.78 -10.55
C SER A 105 12.21 -5.89 -9.15
N GLU A 106 11.44 -5.52 -8.13
CA GLU A 106 11.90 -5.43 -6.74
C GLU A 106 10.81 -5.88 -5.78
N CYS A 107 11.21 -6.45 -4.65
CA CYS A 107 10.30 -6.75 -3.56
C CYS A 107 10.97 -6.59 -2.19
N TRP A 108 10.18 -6.22 -1.21
CA TRP A 108 10.54 -6.06 0.19
C TRP A 108 9.86 -7.15 0.99
N ILE A 109 10.60 -7.72 1.91
CA ILE A 109 10.16 -8.82 2.75
C ILE A 109 10.27 -8.35 4.20
N SER A 110 9.21 -8.53 4.96
CA SER A 110 9.21 -8.25 6.40
C SER A 110 8.55 -9.37 7.18
N LEU A 111 9.12 -9.73 8.32
CA LEU A 111 8.58 -10.67 9.27
C LEU A 111 8.64 -10.07 10.67
N CYS A 112 7.52 -10.04 11.36
CA CYS A 112 7.45 -9.63 12.77
C CYS A 112 7.37 -10.84 13.68
N LEU A 113 8.41 -11.06 14.50
CA LEU A 113 8.43 -12.10 15.54
C LEU A 113 8.74 -11.45 16.90
N GLU A 114 7.93 -11.72 17.90
CA GLU A 114 8.13 -11.21 19.26
C GLU A 114 8.39 -9.68 19.33
N GLY A 115 7.70 -8.94 18.47
CA GLY A 115 7.85 -7.48 18.37
C GLY A 115 9.08 -6.99 17.60
N ARG A 116 9.97 -7.88 17.17
CA ARG A 116 11.13 -7.57 16.32
C ARG A 116 10.77 -7.72 14.85
N ILE A 117 11.31 -6.83 14.02
CA ILE A 117 11.14 -6.87 12.57
C ILE A 117 12.41 -7.39 11.92
N TRP A 118 12.24 -8.44 11.15
CA TRP A 118 13.26 -8.96 10.24
C TRP A 118 12.92 -8.52 8.83
N ARG A 119 13.92 -8.06 8.09
CA ARG A 119 13.75 -7.51 6.73
C ARG A 119 14.68 -8.20 5.77
N ASP A 120 14.23 -8.32 4.53
CA ASP A 120 15.04 -8.76 3.39
C ASP A 120 14.52 -8.06 2.12
N HIS A 121 15.32 -8.13 1.06
CA HIS A 121 15.01 -7.52 -0.23
C HIS A 121 15.27 -8.53 -1.36
N GLY A 122 14.33 -8.64 -2.29
CA GLY A 122 14.39 -9.57 -3.40
C GLY A 122 14.40 -8.91 -4.77
N SER A 123 15.00 -9.60 -5.75
CA SER A 123 15.07 -9.17 -7.15
C SER A 123 13.79 -9.50 -7.93
N GLY A 124 12.66 -8.96 -7.49
CA GLY A 124 11.36 -9.16 -8.12
C GLY A 124 10.47 -10.18 -7.42
N MET A 125 9.16 -9.89 -7.46
CA MET A 125 8.17 -10.64 -6.69
C MET A 125 8.06 -12.11 -7.14
N ALA A 126 7.99 -12.39 -8.45
CA ALA A 126 7.81 -13.74 -8.96
C ALA A 126 8.92 -14.70 -8.49
N ILE A 127 10.18 -14.27 -8.62
CA ILE A 127 11.35 -15.08 -8.24
C ILE A 127 11.35 -15.31 -6.71
N THR A 128 11.02 -14.29 -5.95
CA THR A 128 11.00 -14.38 -4.48
C THR A 128 9.89 -15.30 -3.99
N LEU A 129 8.70 -15.21 -4.57
CA LEU A 129 7.59 -16.10 -4.21
C LEU A 129 7.88 -17.56 -4.55
N GLU A 130 8.51 -17.85 -5.69
CA GLU A 130 8.92 -19.21 -6.04
C GLU A 130 9.97 -19.79 -5.06
N LYS A 131 10.95 -18.97 -4.65
CA LYS A 131 11.90 -19.37 -3.61
C LYS A 131 11.21 -19.67 -2.27
N LEU A 132 10.26 -18.83 -1.88
CA LEU A 132 9.50 -19.02 -0.63
C LEU A 132 8.60 -20.26 -0.71
N LYS A 133 7.94 -20.52 -1.84
CA LYS A 133 7.16 -21.75 -2.06
C LYS A 133 8.03 -22.99 -1.85
N THR A 134 9.21 -23.02 -2.48
CA THR A 134 10.15 -24.14 -2.38
C THR A 134 10.67 -24.31 -0.95
N ALA A 135 11.09 -23.22 -0.30
CA ALA A 135 11.67 -23.27 1.05
C ALA A 135 10.66 -23.66 2.13
N LEU A 136 9.40 -23.27 1.97
CA LEU A 136 8.34 -23.51 2.96
C LEU A 136 7.46 -24.73 2.63
N HIS A 137 7.76 -25.43 1.54
CA HIS A 137 6.96 -26.56 1.05
C HIS A 137 5.46 -26.24 0.92
N CYS A 138 5.15 -25.02 0.46
CA CYS A 138 3.77 -24.59 0.27
C CYS A 138 3.14 -25.41 -0.87
N SER A 139 2.22 -26.32 -0.55
CA SER A 139 1.39 -27.03 -1.54
C SER A 139 0.39 -26.05 -2.17
N GLU A 140 0.16 -26.17 -3.47
CA GLU A 140 -0.78 -25.29 -4.21
C GLU A 140 -2.25 -25.52 -3.83
N ASP A 141 -2.56 -26.67 -3.24
CA ASP A 141 -3.93 -27.12 -2.97
C ASP A 141 -4.65 -26.34 -1.83
N GLU A 142 -3.91 -25.80 -0.86
CA GLU A 142 -4.53 -25.09 0.28
C GLU A 142 -4.98 -23.66 -0.05
N SER A 143 -4.55 -23.09 -1.20
CA SER A 143 -4.75 -21.67 -1.49
C SER A 143 -5.89 -21.37 -2.46
N SER A 144 -6.42 -22.35 -3.19
CA SER A 144 -7.38 -22.12 -4.28
C SER A 144 -8.84 -22.08 -3.79
N GLU A 145 -9.23 -22.95 -2.86
CA GLU A 145 -10.61 -23.00 -2.35
C GLU A 145 -10.94 -21.82 -1.42
N ASP A 146 -10.01 -21.41 -0.56
CA ASP A 146 -10.20 -20.25 0.31
C ASP A 146 -10.25 -18.92 -0.44
N ARG A 147 -9.55 -18.79 -1.57
CA ARG A 147 -9.57 -17.56 -2.38
C ARG A 147 -10.93 -17.29 -3.01
N SER A 148 -11.54 -18.31 -3.62
CA SER A 148 -12.85 -18.16 -4.26
C SER A 148 -13.92 -17.81 -3.23
N ASN A 149 -13.79 -18.30 -2.01
CA ASN A 149 -14.73 -18.04 -0.92
C ASN A 149 -14.59 -16.62 -0.36
N VAL A 150 -13.35 -16.12 -0.19
CA VAL A 150 -13.10 -14.75 0.33
C VAL A 150 -13.50 -13.69 -0.69
N GLU A 151 -13.18 -13.87 -1.98
CA GLU A 151 -13.61 -12.94 -3.04
C GLU A 151 -15.13 -12.93 -3.19
N GLY A 152 -15.77 -14.10 -3.12
CA GLY A 152 -17.22 -14.23 -3.12
C GLY A 152 -17.88 -13.54 -1.92
N LEU A 153 -17.34 -13.70 -0.71
CA LEU A 153 -17.80 -13.00 0.49
C LEU A 153 -17.64 -11.48 0.38
N TRP A 154 -16.53 -11.00 -0.17
CA TRP A 154 -16.33 -9.57 -0.42
C TRP A 154 -17.33 -9.03 -1.45
N GLN A 155 -17.62 -9.79 -2.50
CA GLN A 155 -18.60 -9.38 -3.49
C GLN A 155 -20.00 -9.28 -2.87
N VAL A 156 -20.43 -10.31 -2.13
CA VAL A 156 -21.71 -10.30 -1.42
C VAL A 156 -21.80 -9.14 -0.43
N TYR A 157 -20.74 -8.89 0.35
CA TYR A 157 -20.70 -7.75 1.27
C TYR A 157 -20.80 -6.42 0.52
N TYR A 158 -20.02 -6.26 -0.55
CA TYR A 158 -20.04 -5.04 -1.37
C TYR A 158 -21.43 -4.80 -1.99
N ASP A 159 -22.04 -5.81 -2.56
CA ASP A 159 -23.35 -5.72 -3.18
C ASP A 159 -24.43 -5.39 -2.15
N SER A 160 -24.34 -5.97 -0.94
CA SER A 160 -25.27 -5.67 0.15
C SER A 160 -25.16 -4.23 0.68
N GLN A 161 -23.97 -3.60 0.55
CA GLN A 161 -23.73 -2.21 0.97
C GLN A 161 -23.86 -1.22 -0.18
N TYR A 162 -24.00 -1.73 -1.42
CA TYR A 162 -24.08 -0.88 -2.59
C TYR A 162 -25.42 -0.12 -2.64
N CYS A 163 -25.34 1.19 -2.56
CA CYS A 163 -26.47 2.09 -2.70
C CYS A 163 -26.19 3.06 -3.87
N PRO A 164 -26.87 2.91 -5.01
CA PRO A 164 -26.64 3.75 -6.19
C PRO A 164 -26.79 5.26 -5.88
N GLU A 165 -27.72 5.61 -4.99
CA GLU A 165 -28.01 6.99 -4.58
C GLU A 165 -26.84 7.63 -3.82
N ARG A 166 -26.00 6.81 -3.17
CA ARG A 166 -24.80 7.27 -2.44
C ARG A 166 -23.55 7.33 -3.31
N LYS A 167 -23.66 6.99 -4.59
CA LYS A 167 -22.53 6.96 -5.52
C LYS A 167 -21.99 8.37 -5.76
N ASN A 168 -20.92 8.73 -5.08
CA ASN A 168 -20.23 10.01 -5.26
C ASN A 168 -18.89 9.81 -5.97
N LEU A 169 -18.91 9.84 -7.31
CA LEU A 169 -17.71 9.66 -8.14
C LEU A 169 -16.66 10.76 -7.92
N ALA A 170 -17.06 11.97 -7.58
CA ALA A 170 -16.13 13.06 -7.31
C ALA A 170 -15.38 12.83 -6.00
N ALA A 171 -16.09 12.41 -4.94
CA ALA A 171 -15.46 12.01 -3.68
C ALA A 171 -14.57 10.78 -3.88
N PHE A 172 -15.03 9.77 -4.61
CA PHE A 172 -14.22 8.59 -4.92
C PHE A 172 -12.90 8.96 -5.62
N LYS A 173 -12.94 9.76 -6.69
CA LYS A 173 -11.74 10.21 -7.41
C LYS A 173 -10.78 11.02 -6.53
N ARG A 174 -11.31 11.78 -5.57
CA ARG A 174 -10.52 12.57 -4.63
C ARG A 174 -9.81 11.70 -3.58
N HIS A 175 -10.53 10.74 -3.00
CA HIS A 175 -10.02 9.91 -1.92
C HIS A 175 -9.22 8.70 -2.42
N MET A 176 -9.47 8.27 -3.65
CA MET A 176 -8.80 7.14 -4.31
C MET A 176 -8.31 7.55 -5.71
N PRO A 177 -7.28 8.39 -5.83
CA PRO A 177 -6.73 8.80 -7.11
C PRO A 177 -6.26 7.60 -7.93
N ARG A 178 -6.42 7.66 -9.26
CA ARG A 178 -6.02 6.58 -10.18
C ARG A 178 -4.58 6.13 -9.98
N ARG A 179 -3.67 7.07 -9.79
CA ARG A 179 -2.26 6.80 -9.51
C ARG A 179 -2.07 5.87 -8.30
N ASP A 180 -2.80 6.12 -7.19
CA ASP A 180 -2.66 5.33 -5.98
C ASP A 180 -3.33 3.95 -6.13
N GLN A 181 -4.38 3.84 -6.96
CA GLN A 181 -4.95 2.55 -7.35
C GLN A 181 -3.94 1.70 -8.13
N GLU A 182 -3.28 2.30 -9.10
CA GLU A 182 -2.25 1.65 -9.92
C GLU A 182 -1.05 1.23 -9.05
N ALA A 183 -0.61 2.09 -8.12
CA ALA A 183 0.48 1.82 -7.19
C ALA A 183 0.20 0.65 -6.25
N ALA A 184 -1.06 0.43 -5.89
CA ALA A 184 -1.51 -0.67 -5.04
C ALA A 184 -2.00 -1.90 -5.84
N GLY A 185 -1.88 -1.90 -7.16
CA GLY A 185 -2.32 -3.00 -8.03
C GLY A 185 -3.84 -3.20 -8.05
N LEU A 186 -4.62 -2.19 -7.71
CA LEU A 186 -6.08 -2.28 -7.73
C LEU A 186 -6.61 -2.24 -9.17
N ARG A 187 -7.34 -3.29 -9.58
CA ARG A 187 -7.90 -3.44 -10.92
C ARG A 187 -9.26 -2.75 -11.14
N LEU A 188 -9.71 -1.91 -10.22
CA LEU A 188 -11.02 -1.23 -10.30
C LEU A 188 -11.24 -0.41 -11.59
N VAL A 189 -10.18 -0.11 -12.34
CA VAL A 189 -10.24 0.67 -13.58
C VAL A 189 -10.38 -0.22 -14.82
N GLN A 190 -9.91 -1.46 -14.79
CA GLN A 190 -9.92 -2.36 -15.96
C GLN A 190 -11.31 -2.87 -16.33
N ASN A 191 -12.25 -2.91 -15.39
CA ASN A 191 -13.63 -3.36 -15.66
C ASN A 191 -14.52 -2.27 -16.25
N LYS A 192 -14.04 -1.04 -16.46
CA LYS A 192 -14.86 0.05 -17.01
C LYS A 192 -14.98 0.07 -18.52
N GLU A 193 -14.10 -0.62 -19.23
CA GLU A 193 -14.19 -0.65 -20.71
C GLU A 193 -15.20 -1.67 -21.24
N ASN A 194 -15.65 -2.63 -20.40
CA ASN A 194 -16.51 -3.74 -20.83
C ASN A 194 -17.86 -3.87 -20.11
N VAL A 195 -18.21 -2.98 -19.18
CA VAL A 195 -19.52 -3.01 -18.52
C VAL A 195 -20.21 -1.68 -18.74
N THR A 196 -20.84 -1.53 -19.89
CA THR A 196 -21.90 -0.56 -20.07
C THR A 196 -23.12 -1.03 -19.30
N LEU A 197 -23.86 -0.09 -18.71
CA LEU A 197 -25.11 -0.34 -17.98
C LEU A 197 -26.13 -1.13 -18.82
N ASP A 198 -25.97 -1.14 -20.14
CA ASP A 198 -26.82 -1.86 -21.11
C ASP A 198 -26.66 -3.39 -21.04
N ASN A 199 -25.54 -3.91 -20.47
CA ASN A 199 -25.35 -5.35 -20.28
C ASN A 199 -26.12 -5.91 -19.08
N PHE A 200 -26.70 -5.07 -18.23
CA PHE A 200 -27.55 -5.50 -17.12
C PHE A 200 -29.04 -5.47 -17.42
N SER A 201 -29.45 -4.88 -18.56
CA SER A 201 -30.86 -4.78 -18.93
C SER A 201 -31.35 -5.85 -19.92
N SER A 202 -30.48 -6.83 -20.27
CA SER A 202 -30.81 -7.87 -21.26
C SER A 202 -30.98 -9.26 -20.62
N GLY A 203 -31.57 -9.32 -19.44
CA GLY A 203 -31.94 -10.56 -18.76
C GLY A 203 -33.42 -10.58 -18.46
N GLU A 204 -34.27 -10.77 -19.47
CA GLU A 204 -35.60 -11.40 -19.40
C GLU A 204 -35.53 -12.83 -19.91
#